data_0f6317ea4a0189bfc77fa5e349bec962
#
_entry.id   0f6317ea4a0189bfc77fa5e349bec962
#
_cell.length_a   1.000
_cell.length_b   1.000
_cell.length_c   1.000
_cell.angle_alpha   90.00
_cell.angle_beta   90.00
_cell.angle_gamma   90.00
#
_symmetry.space_group_name_H-M   'P 1'
#
loop_
_entity.id
_entity.type
_entity.pdbx_description
1 polymer ?
#
loop_
_entity_poly.entity_id
_entity_poly.type
_entity_poly.pdbx_seq_one_letter_code
_entity_poly.pdbx_strand_id
1 'polypeptide(L)'
;EKLRAYIGTCDDEEKAKHQIALLNENIAKAVAAMHTPNMKKVINGTGTILHTNLGRAPISYEHMMKAAEIVSGYSNLEYNLEAGRRGERYSHFEKLLCKLTGAEAAMAVNNNASSVLLILSSLAKGGEVIVSRGELIEIGGKFRIPDVMEQSGASLVEVGTTNKTHYEDYEEAITEETKALLKVHTSNYR
;
A
#
# COMPACT_ATOMS: atom_id res chain seq x y z
N GLU A 1 16.96 30.14 17.46
CA GLU A 1 15.98 31.21 17.17
C GLU A 1 15.10 31.53 18.38
N LYS A 2 14.43 30.55 19.03
CA LYS A 2 13.56 30.77 20.20
C LYS A 2 14.28 31.44 21.35
N LEU A 3 15.51 31.01 21.70
CA LEU A 3 16.32 31.62 22.77
C LEU A 3 16.74 33.04 22.41
N ARG A 4 17.13 33.30 21.15
CA ARG A 4 17.51 34.65 20.71
C ARG A 4 16.31 35.62 20.78
N ALA A 5 15.13 35.18 20.37
CA ALA A 5 13.92 35.98 20.51
C ALA A 5 13.58 36.27 21.98
N TYR A 6 13.67 35.25 22.84
CA TYR A 6 13.45 35.42 24.30
C TYR A 6 14.43 36.42 24.94
N ILE A 7 15.73 36.30 24.68
CA ILE A 7 16.76 37.20 25.22
C ILE A 7 16.53 38.64 24.73
N GLY A 8 16.11 38.82 23.46
CA GLY A 8 15.84 40.14 22.88
C GLY A 8 14.62 40.88 23.49
N THR A 9 13.76 40.17 24.21
CA THR A 9 12.55 40.71 24.85
C THR A 9 12.58 40.61 26.39
N CYS A 10 13.65 40.06 26.97
CA CYS A 10 13.75 39.80 28.40
C CYS A 10 14.49 40.95 29.10
N ASP A 11 13.78 41.71 29.92
CA ASP A 11 14.35 42.83 30.74
C ASP A 11 15.04 42.34 32.00
N ASP A 12 15.02 41.02 32.33
CA ASP A 12 15.56 40.42 33.49
C ASP A 12 16.83 39.59 33.15
N GLU A 13 17.99 40.14 33.50
CA GLU A 13 19.30 39.53 33.19
C GLU A 13 19.49 38.15 33.84
N GLU A 14 18.99 37.94 35.06
CA GLU A 14 19.08 36.66 35.76
C GLU A 14 18.24 35.57 35.08
N LYS A 15 17.04 35.92 34.60
CA LYS A 15 16.22 35.00 33.82
C LYS A 15 16.86 34.66 32.51
N ALA A 16 17.48 35.63 31.82
CA ALA A 16 18.21 35.38 30.57
C ALA A 16 19.38 34.41 30.78
N LYS A 17 20.19 34.62 31.84
CA LYS A 17 21.29 33.72 32.20
C LYS A 17 20.79 32.30 32.50
N HIS A 18 19.69 32.18 33.24
CA HIS A 18 19.09 30.88 33.55
C HIS A 18 18.67 30.13 32.27
N GLN A 19 18.04 30.82 31.30
CA GLN A 19 17.66 30.21 30.02
C GLN A 19 18.87 29.79 29.18
N ILE A 20 19.96 30.54 29.23
CA ILE A 20 21.22 30.14 28.57
C ILE A 20 21.82 28.90 29.25
N ALA A 21 21.80 28.81 30.56
CA ALA A 21 22.30 27.62 31.30
C ALA A 21 21.50 26.34 30.93
N LEU A 22 20.19 26.46 30.68
CA LEU A 22 19.33 25.35 30.23
C LEU A 22 19.47 25.01 28.74
N LEU A 23 20.28 25.74 27.97
CA LEU A 23 20.35 25.59 26.51
C LEU A 23 20.75 24.15 26.10
N ASN A 24 21.78 23.60 26.74
CA ASN A 24 22.28 22.26 26.43
C ASN A 24 21.21 21.18 26.72
N GLU A 25 20.51 21.32 27.84
CA GLU A 25 19.42 20.40 28.19
C GLU A 25 18.25 20.51 27.20
N ASN A 26 17.87 21.73 26.83
CA ASN A 26 16.81 21.97 25.88
C ASN A 26 17.18 21.45 24.47
N ILE A 27 18.43 21.58 24.04
CA ILE A 27 18.94 21.00 22.80
C ILE A 27 18.86 19.48 22.86
N ALA A 28 19.37 18.87 23.94
CA ALA A 28 19.32 17.42 24.10
C ALA A 28 17.88 16.87 24.05
N LYS A 29 16.95 17.53 24.77
CA LYS A 29 15.53 17.18 24.74
C LYS A 29 14.92 17.32 23.33
N ALA A 30 15.24 18.40 22.62
CA ALA A 30 14.76 18.62 21.27
C ALA A 30 15.29 17.56 20.29
N VAL A 31 16.58 17.23 20.36
CA VAL A 31 17.20 16.18 19.57
C VAL A 31 16.58 14.81 19.88
N ALA A 32 16.43 14.46 21.16
CA ALA A 32 15.78 13.22 21.58
C ALA A 32 14.34 13.11 21.05
N ALA A 33 13.58 14.22 21.10
CA ALA A 33 12.23 14.27 20.55
C ALA A 33 12.19 14.04 19.02
N MET A 34 13.17 14.57 18.28
CA MET A 34 13.28 14.36 16.82
C MET A 34 13.61 12.90 16.47
N HIS A 35 14.33 12.19 17.32
CA HIS A 35 14.67 10.78 17.14
C HIS A 35 13.61 9.81 17.71
N THR A 36 12.61 10.32 18.43
CA THR A 36 11.54 9.47 18.96
C THR A 36 10.51 9.15 17.86
N PRO A 37 10.30 7.88 17.52
CA PRO A 37 9.32 7.51 16.52
C PRO A 37 7.90 7.96 16.92
N ASN A 38 7.18 8.57 15.98
CA ASN A 38 5.76 8.92 16.16
C ASN A 38 4.86 7.67 16.22
N MET A 39 5.25 6.63 15.47
CA MET A 39 4.53 5.36 15.43
C MET A 39 4.72 4.58 16.73
N LYS A 40 3.63 4.15 17.34
CA LYS A 40 3.65 3.43 18.62
C LYS A 40 2.83 2.14 18.50
N LYS A 41 3.25 1.14 19.26
CA LYS A 41 2.45 -0.08 19.43
C LYS A 41 1.16 0.25 20.17
N VAL A 42 0.04 -0.24 19.64
CA VAL A 42 -1.30 -0.08 20.24
C VAL A 42 -1.98 -1.44 20.40
N ILE A 43 -3.00 -1.49 21.25
CA ILE A 43 -3.83 -2.67 21.43
C ILE A 43 -5.07 -2.51 20.55
N ASN A 44 -5.32 -3.49 19.68
CA ASN A 44 -6.54 -3.51 18.87
C ASN A 44 -7.69 -4.19 19.66
N GLY A 45 -8.59 -3.39 20.20
CA GLY A 45 -9.83 -3.84 20.88
C GLY A 45 -11.08 -3.68 20.04
N THR A 46 -10.97 -3.44 18.71
CA THR A 46 -12.12 -3.10 17.85
C THR A 46 -12.92 -4.30 17.36
N GLY A 47 -12.39 -5.52 17.51
CA GLY A 47 -12.99 -6.74 16.92
C GLY A 47 -12.70 -6.91 15.42
N THR A 48 -12.05 -5.95 14.76
CA THR A 48 -11.66 -6.03 13.34
C THR A 48 -10.19 -6.40 13.24
N ILE A 49 -9.88 -7.63 12.79
CA ILE A 49 -8.49 -8.14 12.73
C ILE A 49 -7.64 -7.34 11.75
N LEU A 50 -8.12 -7.12 10.53
CA LEU A 50 -7.42 -6.37 9.49
C LEU A 50 -7.83 -4.89 9.50
N HIS A 51 -7.68 -4.24 10.66
CA HIS A 51 -8.10 -2.85 10.83
C HIS A 51 -7.21 -1.90 10.03
N THR A 52 -7.78 -1.15 9.08
CA THR A 52 -7.05 -0.28 8.16
C THR A 52 -6.22 0.80 8.84
N ASN A 53 -6.73 1.38 9.94
CA ASN A 53 -6.05 2.46 10.68
C ASN A 53 -5.03 1.93 11.70
N LEU A 54 -5.00 0.61 11.97
CA LEU A 54 -4.15 -0.02 12.96
C LEU A 54 -3.06 -0.92 12.34
N GLY A 55 -2.69 -0.66 11.10
CA GLY A 55 -1.59 -1.35 10.41
C GLY A 55 -1.97 -2.65 9.70
N ARG A 56 -3.27 -2.99 9.64
CA ARG A 56 -3.79 -4.24 9.04
C ARG A 56 -3.23 -5.49 9.71
N ALA A 57 -2.63 -6.41 8.94
CA ALA A 57 -2.10 -7.67 9.45
C ALA A 57 -0.77 -7.47 10.21
N PRO A 58 -0.69 -7.84 11.50
CA PRO A 58 0.58 -7.87 12.20
C PRO A 58 1.51 -8.92 11.62
N ILE A 59 2.81 -8.60 11.56
CA ILE A 59 3.87 -9.53 11.21
C ILE A 59 4.44 -10.11 12.51
N SER A 60 4.72 -11.43 12.56
CA SER A 60 5.31 -12.04 13.75
C SER A 60 6.69 -11.45 14.06
N TYR A 61 7.02 -11.37 15.34
CA TYR A 61 8.33 -10.89 15.79
C TYR A 61 9.48 -11.67 15.16
N GLU A 62 9.34 -13.00 15.05
CA GLU A 62 10.35 -13.86 14.46
C GLU A 62 10.62 -13.51 12.98
N HIS A 63 9.58 -13.32 12.18
CA HIS A 63 9.73 -12.93 10.78
C HIS A 63 10.32 -11.52 10.65
N MET A 64 9.93 -10.59 11.53
CA MET A 64 10.52 -9.24 11.54
C MET A 64 12.00 -9.27 11.86
N MET A 65 12.45 -10.11 12.81
CA MET A 65 13.86 -10.24 13.15
C MET A 65 14.67 -10.83 11.99
N LYS A 66 14.17 -11.85 11.31
CA LYS A 66 14.81 -12.41 10.11
C LYS A 66 14.90 -11.37 8.98
N ALA A 67 13.84 -10.60 8.76
CA ALA A 67 13.88 -9.52 7.78
C ALA A 67 14.90 -8.43 8.17
N ALA A 68 14.94 -8.03 9.45
CA ALA A 68 15.90 -7.05 9.94
C ALA A 68 17.36 -7.49 9.75
N GLU A 69 17.67 -8.76 9.99
CA GLU A 69 19.00 -9.33 9.75
C GLU A 69 19.45 -9.17 8.30
N ILE A 70 18.54 -9.43 7.34
CA ILE A 70 18.83 -9.32 5.90
C ILE A 70 18.97 -7.85 5.48
N VAL A 71 18.02 -6.98 5.90
CA VAL A 71 17.97 -5.59 5.39
C VAL A 71 18.90 -4.63 6.12
N SER A 72 19.51 -5.04 7.23
CA SER A 72 20.51 -4.24 7.95
C SER A 72 21.87 -4.21 7.25
N GLY A 73 22.07 -5.05 6.22
CA GLY A 73 23.28 -5.11 5.41
C GLY A 73 23.00 -5.12 3.91
N TYR A 74 24.03 -5.36 3.12
CA TYR A 74 23.86 -5.62 1.69
C TYR A 74 23.20 -6.97 1.47
N SER A 75 22.31 -7.06 0.50
CA SER A 75 21.58 -8.27 0.15
C SER A 75 21.57 -8.53 -1.35
N ASN A 76 21.24 -9.75 -1.74
CA ASN A 76 21.11 -10.17 -3.13
C ASN A 76 19.74 -9.84 -3.74
N LEU A 77 19.06 -8.78 -3.30
CA LEU A 77 17.69 -8.43 -3.74
C LEU A 77 17.53 -8.42 -5.27
N GLU A 78 18.52 -7.90 -5.99
CA GLU A 78 18.56 -7.88 -7.45
C GLU A 78 19.85 -8.52 -8.00
N TYR A 79 20.40 -9.51 -7.29
CA TYR A 79 21.62 -10.17 -7.70
C TYR A 79 21.50 -11.68 -7.64
N ASN A 80 21.79 -12.36 -8.74
CA ASN A 80 21.85 -13.82 -8.80
C ASN A 80 23.25 -14.26 -8.39
N LEU A 81 23.38 -14.87 -7.21
CA LEU A 81 24.65 -15.31 -6.64
C LEU A 81 25.31 -16.42 -7.45
N GLU A 82 24.53 -17.33 -8.03
CA GLU A 82 25.04 -18.47 -8.80
C GLU A 82 25.58 -18.00 -10.16
N ALA A 83 24.84 -17.12 -10.83
CA ALA A 83 25.21 -16.61 -12.15
C ALA A 83 26.17 -15.43 -12.08
N GLY A 84 26.45 -14.85 -10.91
CA GLY A 84 27.33 -13.70 -10.74
C GLY A 84 26.90 -12.43 -11.48
N ARG A 85 25.58 -12.23 -11.67
CA ARG A 85 25.01 -11.12 -12.45
C ARG A 85 23.70 -10.61 -11.87
N ARG A 86 23.19 -9.50 -12.41
CA ARG A 86 21.89 -8.95 -12.04
C ARG A 86 20.79 -10.00 -12.16
N GLY A 87 19.94 -10.08 -11.13
CA GLY A 87 18.76 -10.93 -11.04
C GLY A 87 17.48 -10.11 -10.92
N GLU A 88 16.35 -10.80 -10.79
CA GLU A 88 15.02 -10.24 -10.68
C GLU A 88 14.50 -10.36 -9.24
N ARG A 89 13.86 -9.30 -8.72
CA ARG A 89 13.32 -9.28 -7.34
C ARG A 89 12.28 -10.37 -7.10
N TYR A 90 11.40 -10.61 -8.07
CA TYR A 90 10.33 -11.59 -7.93
C TYR A 90 10.83 -13.04 -7.85
N SER A 91 12.02 -13.33 -8.33
CA SER A 91 12.61 -14.68 -8.24
C SER A 91 12.74 -15.20 -6.81
N HIS A 92 12.79 -14.31 -5.81
CA HIS A 92 12.89 -14.69 -4.40
C HIS A 92 11.60 -15.28 -3.81
N PHE A 93 10.44 -14.99 -4.39
CA PHE A 93 9.14 -15.43 -3.87
C PHE A 93 8.23 -16.09 -4.92
N GLU A 94 8.50 -15.93 -6.20
CA GLU A 94 7.67 -16.45 -7.29
C GLU A 94 7.39 -17.94 -7.16
N LYS A 95 8.43 -18.75 -6.98
CA LYS A 95 8.28 -20.22 -6.83
C LYS A 95 7.38 -20.59 -5.66
N LEU A 96 7.46 -19.85 -4.54
CA LEU A 96 6.62 -20.07 -3.38
C LEU A 96 5.16 -19.72 -3.67
N LEU A 97 4.92 -18.58 -4.31
CA LEU A 97 3.57 -18.16 -4.71
C LEU A 97 2.96 -19.15 -5.71
N CYS A 98 3.68 -19.55 -6.73
CA CYS A 98 3.22 -20.56 -7.70
C CYS A 98 2.86 -21.89 -7.00
N LYS A 99 3.66 -22.33 -6.05
CA LYS A 99 3.37 -23.55 -5.25
C LYS A 99 2.11 -23.40 -4.40
N LEU A 100 1.87 -22.24 -3.82
CA LEU A 100 0.70 -21.98 -2.95
C LEU A 100 -0.60 -21.80 -3.75
N THR A 101 -0.52 -21.22 -4.92
CA THR A 101 -1.69 -20.84 -5.73
C THR A 101 -2.00 -21.81 -6.87
N GLY A 102 -1.03 -22.60 -7.30
CA GLY A 102 -1.12 -23.42 -8.51
C GLY A 102 -0.91 -22.63 -9.80
N ALA A 103 -0.55 -21.34 -9.72
CA ALA A 103 -0.30 -20.52 -10.91
C ALA A 103 1.04 -20.88 -11.58
N GLU A 104 1.14 -20.66 -12.90
CA GLU A 104 2.35 -20.87 -13.68
C GLU A 104 3.43 -19.83 -13.43
N ALA A 105 3.02 -18.58 -13.13
CA ALA A 105 3.89 -17.47 -12.79
C ALA A 105 3.23 -16.57 -11.74
N ALA A 106 4.03 -15.80 -11.01
CA ALA A 106 3.55 -14.90 -9.98
C ALA A 106 4.47 -13.69 -9.82
N MET A 107 3.87 -12.53 -9.57
CA MET A 107 4.62 -11.34 -9.16
C MET A 107 3.87 -10.61 -8.05
N ALA A 108 4.58 -9.78 -7.31
CA ALA A 108 4.00 -8.89 -6.31
C ALA A 108 4.20 -7.42 -6.67
N VAL A 109 3.21 -6.62 -6.38
CA VAL A 109 3.23 -5.17 -6.50
C VAL A 109 2.84 -4.53 -5.17
N ASN A 110 2.98 -3.22 -5.03
CA ASN A 110 2.83 -2.52 -3.76
C ASN A 110 1.45 -2.64 -3.11
N ASN A 111 0.38 -2.78 -3.92
CA ASN A 111 -0.99 -2.83 -3.44
C ASN A 111 -1.94 -3.36 -4.52
N ASN A 112 -3.19 -3.62 -4.13
CA ASN A 112 -4.22 -4.13 -5.04
C ASN A 112 -4.54 -3.17 -6.19
N ALA A 113 -4.55 -1.86 -5.98
CA ALA A 113 -4.79 -0.87 -7.04
C ALA A 113 -3.76 -1.00 -8.18
N SER A 114 -2.48 -1.13 -7.82
CA SER A 114 -1.41 -1.38 -8.79
C SER A 114 -1.56 -2.73 -9.50
N SER A 115 -2.04 -3.77 -8.79
CA SER A 115 -2.32 -5.08 -9.41
C SER A 115 -3.41 -4.97 -10.47
N VAL A 116 -4.53 -4.33 -10.14
CA VAL A 116 -5.67 -4.16 -11.06
C VAL A 116 -5.25 -3.37 -12.29
N LEU A 117 -4.57 -2.23 -12.09
CA LEU A 117 -4.10 -1.41 -13.20
C LEU A 117 -3.12 -2.18 -14.11
N LEU A 118 -2.18 -2.93 -13.52
CA LEU A 118 -1.21 -3.72 -14.27
C LEU A 118 -1.89 -4.81 -15.10
N ILE A 119 -2.81 -5.56 -14.49
CA ILE A 119 -3.56 -6.63 -15.15
C ILE A 119 -4.36 -6.07 -16.33
N LEU A 120 -5.15 -5.03 -16.09
CA LEU A 120 -5.99 -4.43 -17.13
C LEU A 120 -5.17 -3.82 -18.27
N SER A 121 -4.10 -3.10 -17.94
CA SER A 121 -3.21 -2.51 -18.96
C SER A 121 -2.47 -3.57 -19.80
N SER A 122 -2.22 -4.74 -19.22
CA SER A 122 -1.50 -5.82 -19.91
C SER A 122 -2.40 -6.72 -20.73
N LEU A 123 -3.61 -7.03 -20.22
CA LEU A 123 -4.49 -8.03 -20.80
C LEU A 123 -5.69 -7.45 -21.54
N ALA A 124 -6.14 -6.24 -21.19
CA ALA A 124 -7.39 -5.67 -21.67
C ALA A 124 -7.24 -4.34 -22.41
N LYS A 125 -6.02 -3.82 -22.57
CA LYS A 125 -5.80 -2.55 -23.28
C LYS A 125 -6.36 -2.60 -24.71
N GLY A 126 -7.21 -1.62 -25.03
CA GLY A 126 -7.87 -1.49 -26.33
C GLY A 126 -9.04 -2.44 -26.54
N GLY A 127 -9.43 -3.22 -25.54
CA GLY A 127 -10.60 -4.10 -25.57
C GLY A 127 -11.57 -3.82 -24.43
N GLU A 128 -12.59 -4.65 -24.31
CA GLU A 128 -13.69 -4.49 -23.37
C GLU A 128 -13.49 -5.31 -22.09
N VAL A 129 -13.90 -4.73 -20.94
CA VAL A 129 -13.96 -5.41 -19.66
C VAL A 129 -15.38 -5.28 -19.10
N ILE A 130 -16.04 -6.40 -18.90
CA ILE A 130 -17.40 -6.44 -18.39
C ILE A 130 -17.41 -6.45 -16.89
N VAL A 131 -18.21 -5.56 -16.27
CA VAL A 131 -18.36 -5.41 -14.82
C VAL A 131 -19.82 -5.23 -14.45
N SER A 132 -20.26 -5.84 -13.37
CA SER A 132 -21.58 -5.58 -12.80
C SER A 132 -21.71 -4.13 -12.32
N ARG A 133 -22.84 -3.47 -12.61
CA ARG A 133 -23.15 -2.13 -12.06
C ARG A 133 -23.12 -2.07 -10.55
N GLY A 134 -23.50 -3.14 -9.85
CA GLY A 134 -23.41 -3.25 -8.41
C GLY A 134 -21.97 -3.31 -7.88
N GLU A 135 -20.98 -3.44 -8.74
CA GLU A 135 -19.55 -3.55 -8.41
C GLU A 135 -18.72 -2.34 -8.86
N LEU A 136 -19.36 -1.31 -9.42
CA LEU A 136 -18.73 -0.04 -9.79
C LEU A 136 -18.58 0.83 -8.55
N ILE A 137 -17.62 0.46 -7.71
CA ILE A 137 -17.43 1.05 -6.40
C ILE A 137 -16.34 2.13 -6.38
N GLU A 138 -16.41 3.00 -5.38
CA GLU A 138 -15.32 3.83 -4.94
C GLU A 138 -14.75 3.28 -3.63
N ILE A 139 -13.44 3.03 -3.60
CA ILE A 139 -12.69 2.65 -2.41
C ILE A 139 -11.88 3.86 -1.92
N GLY A 140 -11.38 3.83 -0.68
CA GLY A 140 -10.65 4.94 -0.07
C GLY A 140 -9.64 5.62 -1.00
N GLY A 141 -9.54 6.96 -0.91
CA GLY A 141 -8.64 7.75 -1.73
C GLY A 141 -9.16 8.07 -3.14
N LYS A 142 -10.47 7.99 -3.37
CA LYS A 142 -11.12 8.21 -4.68
C LYS A 142 -10.72 7.18 -5.75
N PHE A 143 -10.34 5.98 -5.34
CA PHE A 143 -10.11 4.89 -6.27
C PHE A 143 -11.46 4.35 -6.75
N ARG A 144 -11.78 4.61 -8.01
CA ARG A 144 -13.03 4.21 -8.67
C ARG A 144 -12.73 3.20 -9.76
N ILE A 145 -13.54 2.16 -9.87
CA ILE A 145 -13.38 1.13 -10.89
C ILE A 145 -13.45 1.72 -12.31
N PRO A 146 -14.40 2.61 -12.66
CA PRO A 146 -14.42 3.25 -13.98
C PRO A 146 -13.14 4.03 -14.30
N ASP A 147 -12.60 4.80 -13.33
CA ASP A 147 -11.40 5.61 -13.53
C ASP A 147 -10.17 4.72 -13.81
N VAL A 148 -10.08 3.56 -13.15
CA VAL A 148 -9.01 2.58 -13.37
C VAL A 148 -9.12 1.93 -14.74
N MET A 149 -10.34 1.65 -15.20
CA MET A 149 -10.58 1.15 -16.56
C MET A 149 -10.06 2.13 -17.61
N GLU A 150 -10.47 3.40 -17.50
CA GLU A 150 -10.03 4.46 -18.42
C GLU A 150 -8.50 4.58 -18.42
N GLN A 151 -7.87 4.63 -17.23
CA GLN A 151 -6.42 4.73 -17.11
C GLN A 151 -5.66 3.52 -17.65
N SER A 152 -6.26 2.34 -17.61
CA SER A 152 -5.66 1.13 -18.17
C SER A 152 -5.73 1.07 -19.70
N GLY A 153 -6.55 1.91 -20.32
CA GLY A 153 -6.85 1.89 -21.73
C GLY A 153 -7.84 0.79 -22.15
N ALA A 154 -8.56 0.20 -21.17
CA ALA A 154 -9.66 -0.72 -21.41
C ALA A 154 -11.00 0.03 -21.46
N SER A 155 -11.95 -0.49 -22.23
CA SER A 155 -13.32 0.01 -22.30
C SER A 155 -14.21 -0.69 -21.28
N LEU A 156 -14.91 0.06 -20.44
CA LEU A 156 -15.86 -0.48 -19.47
C LEU A 156 -17.18 -0.85 -20.14
N VAL A 157 -17.63 -2.10 -19.95
CA VAL A 157 -18.96 -2.57 -20.29
C VAL A 157 -19.73 -2.92 -19.02
N GLU A 158 -20.77 -2.16 -18.73
CA GLU A 158 -21.58 -2.31 -17.52
C GLU A 158 -22.75 -3.25 -17.76
N VAL A 159 -22.96 -4.23 -16.87
CA VAL A 159 -24.05 -5.19 -16.95
C VAL A 159 -24.91 -5.22 -15.69
N GLY A 160 -26.15 -5.68 -15.86
CA GLY A 160 -27.11 -5.82 -14.76
C GLY A 160 -27.57 -4.48 -14.16
N THR A 161 -27.90 -4.50 -12.89
CA THR A 161 -28.36 -3.36 -12.10
C THR A 161 -27.53 -3.17 -10.83
N THR A 162 -27.80 -2.10 -10.07
CA THR A 162 -27.04 -1.79 -8.84
C THR A 162 -27.13 -2.86 -7.76
N ASN A 163 -28.23 -3.62 -7.71
CA ASN A 163 -28.50 -4.63 -6.67
C ASN A 163 -28.58 -6.06 -7.21
N LYS A 164 -28.59 -6.26 -8.52
CA LYS A 164 -28.71 -7.59 -9.10
C LYS A 164 -28.16 -7.66 -10.51
N THR A 165 -27.35 -8.69 -10.75
CA THR A 165 -26.80 -9.04 -12.06
C THR A 165 -26.98 -10.54 -12.26
N HIS A 166 -27.52 -10.95 -13.38
CA HIS A 166 -27.76 -12.33 -13.75
C HIS A 166 -26.62 -12.85 -14.64
N TYR A 167 -26.55 -14.14 -14.82
CA TYR A 167 -25.59 -14.78 -15.70
C TYR A 167 -25.80 -14.33 -17.18
N GLU A 168 -27.06 -14.24 -17.58
CA GLU A 168 -27.49 -13.83 -18.91
C GLU A 168 -27.02 -12.41 -19.25
N ASP A 169 -26.99 -11.49 -18.27
CA ASP A 169 -26.48 -10.12 -18.48
C ASP A 169 -25.01 -10.12 -18.93
N TYR A 170 -24.21 -11.05 -18.40
CA TYR A 170 -22.81 -11.20 -18.85
C TYR A 170 -22.73 -11.89 -20.20
N GLU A 171 -23.50 -12.95 -20.43
CA GLU A 171 -23.49 -13.72 -21.66
C GLU A 171 -23.86 -12.85 -22.86
N GLU A 172 -24.92 -12.03 -22.75
CA GLU A 172 -25.36 -11.11 -23.79
C GLU A 172 -24.36 -9.97 -24.07
N ALA A 173 -23.54 -9.59 -23.07
CA ALA A 173 -22.58 -8.52 -23.23
C ALA A 173 -21.22 -8.96 -23.81
N ILE A 174 -20.97 -10.27 -23.93
CA ILE A 174 -19.69 -10.77 -24.47
C ILE A 174 -19.65 -10.56 -25.97
N THR A 175 -18.58 -9.90 -26.44
CA THR A 175 -18.27 -9.65 -27.85
C THR A 175 -16.89 -10.17 -28.22
N GLU A 176 -16.48 -10.06 -29.47
CA GLU A 176 -15.11 -10.37 -29.92
C GLU A 176 -14.07 -9.43 -29.28
N GLU A 177 -14.47 -8.22 -28.86
CA GLU A 177 -13.63 -7.24 -28.18
C GLU A 177 -13.49 -7.49 -26.68
N THR A 178 -14.28 -8.38 -26.10
CA THR A 178 -14.24 -8.70 -24.67
C THR A 178 -12.94 -9.40 -24.32
N LYS A 179 -12.15 -8.81 -23.41
CA LYS A 179 -10.87 -9.33 -22.92
C LYS A 179 -10.95 -9.91 -21.50
N ALA A 180 -11.88 -9.40 -20.69
CA ALA A 180 -12.02 -9.87 -19.31
C ALA A 180 -13.42 -9.64 -18.74
N LEU A 181 -13.78 -10.46 -17.76
CA LEU A 181 -14.88 -10.24 -16.82
C LEU A 181 -14.26 -9.88 -15.46
N LEU A 182 -14.57 -8.70 -14.94
CA LEU A 182 -14.02 -8.25 -13.66
C LEU A 182 -15.04 -8.44 -12.54
N LYS A 183 -14.63 -9.18 -11.51
CA LYS A 183 -15.38 -9.34 -10.27
C LYS A 183 -14.76 -8.50 -9.16
N VAL A 184 -15.54 -7.65 -8.51
CA VAL A 184 -15.11 -6.83 -7.39
C VAL A 184 -15.72 -7.36 -6.09
N HIS A 185 -14.85 -7.66 -5.10
CA HIS A 185 -15.28 -8.26 -3.84
C HIS A 185 -15.95 -7.23 -2.91
N THR A 186 -17.02 -7.65 -2.23
CA THR A 186 -17.91 -6.80 -1.41
C THR A 186 -17.36 -6.51 0.01
N SER A 187 -16.07 -6.72 0.29
CA SER A 187 -15.49 -6.55 1.63
C SER A 187 -15.55 -5.13 2.19
N ASN A 188 -15.68 -4.10 1.33
CA ASN A 188 -15.66 -2.69 1.71
C ASN A 188 -17.02 -1.98 1.56
N TYR A 189 -18.04 -2.67 1.11
CA TYR A 189 -19.36 -2.09 0.88
C TYR A 189 -20.47 -3.14 1.02
N ARG A 190 -21.72 -2.68 1.22
CA ARG A 190 -22.93 -3.51 1.25
C ARG A 190 -24.04 -2.84 0.43
#